data_cb1695f9c436c1fc27e0be0b9211db9d
#
_entry.id   cb1695f9c436c1fc27e0be0b9211db9d
#
_cell.length_a   1.000
_cell.length_b   1.000
_cell.length_c   1.000
_cell.angle_alpha   90.00
_cell.angle_beta   90.00
_cell.angle_gamma   90.00
#
_symmetry.space_group_name_H-M   'P 1'
#
loop_
_entity.id
_entity.type
_entity.pdbx_description
1 polymer ?
#
loop_
_entity_poly.entity_id
_entity_poly.type
_entity_poly.pdbx_seq_one_letter_code
_entity_poly.pdbx_strand_id
1 'polypeptide(L)'
;MQKLFILSVATENTEEFKRFERSLNIQEIEYKILGMNTKWQGGNMEMGPGGGQKINMLRSELMTWNKERLNKYTILFTDSYDVITLTNFTEILTKYNNLCDNDTVLFSAEKNCWPLKQLDIFYPETDSEYKFLNSGGFIGNAEKILNLLEKKIDNSEDDQLYYTKIFLFDNKIDNSINKIKLDYKCDIFQTLNGAFDDIDIVNKKRIFNKYTNTFPCLLHGNGPREIKEYFNKLSESIIKYYSKF
;
A
#
# COMPACT_ATOMS: atom_id res chain seq x y z
N MET A 1 15.36 16.03 9.20
CA MET A 1 15.43 14.78 8.41
C MET A 1 14.06 14.14 8.49
N GLN A 2 13.45 13.84 7.34
CA GLN A 2 12.14 13.21 7.25
C GLN A 2 12.24 11.76 7.78
N LYS A 3 11.27 11.33 8.58
CA LYS A 3 11.26 9.98 9.17
C LYS A 3 10.15 9.15 8.52
N LEU A 4 10.48 7.93 8.11
CA LEU A 4 9.48 6.97 7.67
C LEU A 4 8.89 6.23 8.88
N PHE A 5 7.58 6.03 8.86
CA PHE A 5 6.87 5.21 9.83
C PHE A 5 5.79 4.39 9.12
N ILE A 6 5.74 3.08 9.37
CA ILE A 6 4.71 2.23 8.76
C ILE A 6 3.48 2.18 9.68
N LEU A 7 2.32 2.43 9.09
CA LEU A 7 1.03 2.14 9.70
C LEU A 7 0.34 1.03 8.90
N SER A 8 -0.17 0.04 9.58
CA SER A 8 -0.93 -1.04 8.97
C SER A 8 -2.10 -1.45 9.88
N VAL A 9 -3.10 -2.14 9.32
CA VAL A 9 -4.23 -2.66 10.07
C VAL A 9 -4.20 -4.18 10.09
N ALA A 10 -4.27 -4.75 11.28
CA ALA A 10 -4.52 -6.18 11.49
C ALA A 10 -5.39 -6.36 12.71
N THR A 11 -6.36 -7.26 12.66
CA THR A 11 -7.22 -7.60 13.79
C THR A 11 -6.86 -8.91 14.46
N GLU A 12 -6.14 -9.77 13.75
CA GLU A 12 -5.77 -11.12 14.20
C GLU A 12 -4.27 -11.37 13.98
N ASN A 13 -3.67 -12.13 14.91
CA ASN A 13 -2.26 -12.51 14.86
C ASN A 13 -2.09 -13.85 14.12
N THR A 14 -2.35 -13.85 12.81
CA THR A 14 -2.21 -15.03 11.93
C THR A 14 -0.77 -15.26 11.48
N GLU A 15 -0.49 -16.39 10.82
CA GLU A 15 0.84 -16.64 10.25
C GLU A 15 1.18 -15.66 9.12
N GLU A 16 0.19 -15.23 8.35
CA GLU A 16 0.33 -14.19 7.31
C GLU A 16 0.76 -12.86 7.92
N PHE A 17 0.10 -12.46 9.01
CA PHE A 17 0.48 -11.26 9.76
C PHE A 17 1.89 -11.37 10.35
N LYS A 18 2.24 -12.48 10.98
CA LYS A 18 3.60 -12.71 11.50
C LYS A 18 4.66 -12.67 10.39
N ARG A 19 4.33 -13.11 9.19
CA ARG A 19 5.22 -13.00 8.03
C ARG A 19 5.47 -11.53 7.66
N PHE A 20 4.42 -10.70 7.64
CA PHE A 20 4.55 -9.27 7.46
C PHE A 20 5.46 -8.65 8.52
N GLU A 21 5.21 -8.88 9.82
CA GLU A 21 6.07 -8.38 10.90
C GLU A 21 7.53 -8.85 10.76
N ARG A 22 7.75 -10.13 10.42
CA ARG A 22 9.13 -10.63 10.17
C ARG A 22 9.81 -9.82 9.06
N SER A 23 9.10 -9.48 7.99
CA SER A 23 9.67 -8.68 6.90
C SER A 23 10.06 -7.27 7.33
N LEU A 24 9.25 -6.63 8.19
CA LEU A 24 9.55 -5.30 8.76
C LEU A 24 10.77 -5.36 9.69
N ASN A 25 10.82 -6.35 10.57
CA ASN A 25 11.91 -6.54 11.53
C ASN A 25 13.25 -6.83 10.83
N ILE A 26 13.25 -7.63 9.76
CA ILE A 26 14.44 -7.88 8.92
C ILE A 26 14.98 -6.57 8.33
N GLN A 27 14.12 -5.66 7.98
CA GLN A 27 14.47 -4.38 7.36
C GLN A 27 14.63 -3.24 8.38
N GLU A 28 14.51 -3.52 9.68
CA GLU A 28 14.63 -2.57 10.79
C GLU A 28 13.74 -1.32 10.64
N ILE A 29 12.49 -1.52 10.19
CA ILE A 29 11.54 -0.43 9.94
C ILE A 29 10.63 -0.24 11.13
N GLU A 30 10.51 1.00 11.63
CA GLU A 30 9.55 1.36 12.68
C GLU A 30 8.12 1.26 12.16
N TYR A 31 7.24 0.59 12.93
CA TYR A 31 5.85 0.40 12.54
C TYR A 31 4.89 0.41 13.74
N LYS A 32 3.61 0.62 13.45
CA LYS A 32 2.50 0.42 14.39
C LYS A 32 1.35 -0.30 13.70
N ILE A 33 0.84 -1.33 14.36
CA ILE A 33 -0.33 -2.07 13.90
C ILE A 33 -1.57 -1.53 14.61
N LEU A 34 -2.56 -1.18 13.80
CA LEU A 34 -3.85 -0.68 14.27
C LEU A 34 -4.87 -1.82 14.31
N GLY A 35 -5.72 -1.83 15.33
CA GLY A 35 -6.85 -2.75 15.41
C GLY A 35 -6.54 -4.15 15.93
N MET A 36 -5.33 -4.48 16.38
CA MET A 36 -5.01 -5.80 16.92
C MET A 36 -5.95 -6.17 18.06
N ASN A 37 -6.51 -7.40 18.00
CA ASN A 37 -7.50 -7.94 18.93
C ASN A 37 -8.87 -7.20 18.94
N THR A 38 -9.15 -6.36 17.95
CA THR A 38 -10.48 -5.78 17.76
C THR A 38 -11.28 -6.60 16.75
N LYS A 39 -12.62 -6.45 16.80
CA LYS A 39 -13.48 -7.13 15.82
C LYS A 39 -13.37 -6.47 14.45
N TRP A 40 -13.13 -7.28 13.41
CA TRP A 40 -13.23 -6.83 12.03
C TRP A 40 -14.67 -6.50 11.65
N GLN A 41 -14.89 -5.31 11.10
CA GLN A 41 -16.17 -4.80 10.63
C GLN A 41 -16.12 -4.28 9.19
N GLY A 42 -14.98 -4.49 8.53
CA GLY A 42 -14.69 -4.01 7.17
C GLY A 42 -15.31 -4.85 6.05
N GLY A 43 -16.30 -5.68 6.36
CA GLY A 43 -16.92 -6.59 5.38
C GLY A 43 -16.08 -7.84 5.12
N ASN A 44 -16.51 -8.66 4.16
CA ASN A 44 -15.78 -9.84 3.71
C ASN A 44 -15.04 -9.52 2.40
N MET A 45 -13.80 -9.05 2.53
CA MET A 45 -12.97 -8.63 1.40
C MET A 45 -12.54 -9.77 0.46
N GLU A 46 -12.77 -11.04 0.84
CA GLU A 46 -12.57 -12.19 -0.05
C GLU A 46 -13.75 -12.39 -1.02
N MET A 47 -14.93 -11.97 -0.58
CA MET A 47 -16.19 -12.17 -1.32
C MET A 47 -16.63 -10.92 -2.09
N GLY A 48 -16.08 -9.76 -1.77
CA GLY A 48 -16.50 -8.52 -2.39
C GLY A 48 -15.83 -7.26 -1.82
N PRO A 49 -16.34 -6.09 -2.20
CA PRO A 49 -15.85 -4.80 -1.71
C PRO A 49 -15.93 -4.67 -0.18
N GLY A 50 -14.98 -3.91 0.40
CA GLY A 50 -14.92 -3.66 1.83
C GLY A 50 -13.67 -2.89 2.23
N GLY A 51 -13.34 -2.88 3.53
CA GLY A 51 -12.09 -2.29 4.02
C GLY A 51 -12.19 -0.90 4.62
N GLY A 52 -13.37 -0.26 4.62
CA GLY A 52 -13.56 1.09 5.18
C GLY A 52 -13.12 1.23 6.64
N GLN A 53 -13.14 0.14 7.41
CA GLN A 53 -12.58 0.11 8.75
C GLN A 53 -11.10 0.49 8.78
N LYS A 54 -10.30 0.14 7.75
CA LYS A 54 -8.88 0.53 7.64
C LYS A 54 -8.75 2.05 7.58
N ILE A 55 -9.57 2.69 6.77
CA ILE A 55 -9.63 4.15 6.64
C ILE A 55 -9.94 4.81 7.99
N ASN A 56 -10.99 4.32 8.68
CA ASN A 56 -11.40 4.87 9.96
C ASN A 56 -10.33 4.70 11.06
N MET A 57 -9.64 3.56 11.09
CA MET A 57 -8.55 3.29 12.04
C MET A 57 -7.35 4.20 11.76
N LEU A 58 -6.93 4.32 10.50
CA LEU A 58 -5.83 5.20 10.11
C LEU A 58 -6.15 6.67 10.44
N ARG A 59 -7.36 7.12 10.09
CA ARG A 59 -7.84 8.45 10.45
C ARG A 59 -7.77 8.70 11.95
N SER A 60 -8.31 7.78 12.74
CA SER A 60 -8.33 7.90 14.20
C SER A 60 -6.93 7.98 14.78
N GLU A 61 -5.99 7.20 14.26
CA GLU A 61 -4.58 7.26 14.69
C GLU A 61 -3.96 8.61 14.37
N LEU A 62 -4.05 9.07 13.12
CA LEU A 62 -3.42 10.32 12.69
C LEU A 62 -4.02 11.55 13.37
N MET A 63 -5.31 11.52 13.71
CA MET A 63 -5.95 12.59 14.50
C MET A 63 -5.40 12.72 15.93
N THR A 64 -4.73 11.71 16.49
CA THR A 64 -4.06 11.82 17.77
C THR A 64 -2.70 12.53 17.69
N TRP A 65 -2.17 12.73 16.48
CA TRP A 65 -0.87 13.32 16.29
C TRP A 65 -0.97 14.87 16.29
N ASN A 66 -0.05 15.52 16.98
CA ASN A 66 0.06 16.97 16.91
C ASN A 66 0.63 17.42 15.54
N LYS A 67 0.48 18.70 15.23
CA LYS A 67 0.90 19.28 13.93
C LYS A 67 2.39 19.08 13.64
N GLU A 68 3.25 19.16 14.65
CA GLU A 68 4.69 18.93 14.50
C GLU A 68 4.97 17.49 14.03
N ARG A 69 4.32 16.50 14.66
CA ARG A 69 4.46 15.10 14.31
C ARG A 69 3.92 14.83 12.90
N LEU A 70 2.73 15.35 12.57
CA LEU A 70 2.14 15.22 11.23
C LEU A 70 3.09 15.73 10.14
N ASN A 71 3.72 16.89 10.34
CA ASN A 71 4.63 17.47 9.36
C ASN A 71 5.99 16.75 9.26
N LYS A 72 6.42 16.08 10.32
CA LYS A 72 7.75 15.44 10.41
C LYS A 72 7.80 14.06 9.79
N TYR A 73 6.69 13.34 9.80
CA TYR A 73 6.68 11.94 9.39
C TYR A 73 6.11 11.75 7.99
N THR A 74 6.80 10.91 7.22
CA THR A 74 6.26 10.23 6.05
C THR A 74 5.66 8.91 6.51
N ILE A 75 4.39 8.70 6.21
CA ILE A 75 3.69 7.46 6.51
C ILE A 75 3.69 6.59 5.26
N LEU A 76 4.10 5.34 5.41
CA LEU A 76 3.80 4.25 4.50
C LEU A 76 2.65 3.45 5.12
N PHE A 77 1.48 3.50 4.50
CA PHE A 77 0.37 2.60 4.84
C PHE A 77 0.42 1.38 3.93
N THR A 78 0.18 0.20 4.48
CA THR A 78 0.09 -1.03 3.69
C THR A 78 -0.82 -2.06 4.35
N ASP A 79 -1.43 -2.93 3.57
CA ASP A 79 -2.09 -4.13 4.06
C ASP A 79 -1.06 -5.03 4.78
N SER A 80 -1.54 -5.92 5.66
CA SER A 80 -0.67 -6.69 6.56
C SER A 80 -0.66 -8.20 6.30
N TYR A 81 -1.73 -8.76 5.77
CA TYR A 81 -1.85 -10.22 5.64
C TYR A 81 -1.21 -10.77 4.36
N ASP A 82 -1.13 -9.95 3.32
CA ASP A 82 -0.64 -10.31 2.01
C ASP A 82 0.42 -9.33 1.45
N VAL A 83 1.19 -8.71 2.35
CA VAL A 83 2.31 -7.83 1.99
C VAL A 83 3.58 -8.27 2.68
N ILE A 84 4.74 -8.08 2.03
CA ILE A 84 6.07 -8.10 2.64
C ILE A 84 6.91 -6.91 2.17
N THR A 85 7.80 -6.42 3.03
CA THR A 85 8.85 -5.46 2.67
C THR A 85 10.08 -6.19 2.17
N LEU A 86 10.70 -5.66 1.11
CA LEU A 86 11.85 -6.23 0.41
C LEU A 86 13.14 -5.44 0.63
N THR A 87 13.04 -4.26 1.23
CA THR A 87 14.15 -3.32 1.41
C THR A 87 13.95 -2.42 2.63
N ASN A 88 15.00 -1.71 3.03
CA ASN A 88 15.00 -0.84 4.20
C ASN A 88 14.32 0.52 3.94
N PHE A 89 14.11 1.26 5.02
CA PHE A 89 13.45 2.57 4.99
C PHE A 89 14.19 3.61 4.13
N THR A 90 15.52 3.53 4.04
CA THR A 90 16.32 4.50 3.27
C THR A 90 16.03 4.40 1.77
N GLU A 91 15.97 3.18 1.22
CA GLU A 91 15.63 2.97 -0.19
C GLU A 91 14.19 3.43 -0.48
N ILE A 92 13.23 3.11 0.42
CA ILE A 92 11.83 3.52 0.27
C ILE A 92 11.71 5.05 0.21
N LEU A 93 12.32 5.76 1.17
CA LEU A 93 12.29 7.22 1.20
C LEU A 93 13.00 7.86 0.01
N THR A 94 14.14 7.30 -0.39
CA THR A 94 14.89 7.81 -1.55
C THR A 94 14.04 7.73 -2.82
N LYS A 95 13.39 6.60 -3.05
CA LYS A 95 12.50 6.43 -4.22
C LYS A 95 11.29 7.35 -4.14
N TYR A 96 10.62 7.43 -2.99
CA TYR A 96 9.50 8.33 -2.81
C TYR A 96 9.88 9.78 -3.11
N ASN A 97 10.98 10.27 -2.54
CA ASN A 97 11.46 11.65 -2.75
C ASN A 97 11.88 11.94 -4.20
N ASN A 98 12.31 10.93 -4.96
CA ASN A 98 12.61 11.06 -6.38
C ASN A 98 11.35 11.08 -7.26
N LEU A 99 10.26 10.45 -6.80
CA LEU A 99 9.00 10.34 -7.54
C LEU A 99 8.02 11.47 -7.24
N CYS A 100 8.06 12.02 -6.04
CA CYS A 100 7.03 12.91 -5.50
C CYS A 100 7.63 14.09 -4.73
N ASP A 101 6.90 15.19 -4.71
CA ASP A 101 7.07 16.27 -3.74
C ASP A 101 6.36 15.94 -2.42
N ASN A 102 6.59 16.76 -1.38
CA ASN A 102 6.02 16.54 -0.05
C ASN A 102 4.48 16.69 0.01
N ASP A 103 3.87 17.26 -1.02
CA ASP A 103 2.42 17.46 -1.08
C ASP A 103 1.69 16.30 -1.76
N THR A 104 2.42 15.34 -2.30
CA THR A 104 1.89 14.21 -3.05
C THR A 104 1.81 12.96 -2.19
N VAL A 105 0.66 12.26 -2.23
CA VAL A 105 0.52 10.91 -1.73
C VAL A 105 0.62 9.95 -2.91
N LEU A 106 1.62 9.07 -2.90
CA LEU A 106 1.85 8.07 -3.94
C LEU A 106 1.13 6.77 -3.56
N PHE A 107 0.20 6.35 -4.39
CA PHE A 107 -0.50 5.08 -4.24
C PHE A 107 0.12 3.98 -5.09
N SER A 108 0.03 2.75 -4.61
CA SER A 108 0.26 1.56 -5.40
C SER A 108 -0.64 1.54 -6.64
N ALA A 109 -0.13 0.98 -7.72
CA ALA A 109 -0.87 0.77 -8.95
C ALA A 109 -1.01 -0.72 -9.26
N GLU A 110 -2.11 -1.10 -9.90
CA GLU A 110 -2.38 -2.47 -10.33
C GLU A 110 -2.94 -2.53 -11.76
N LYS A 111 -2.97 -3.74 -12.34
CA LYS A 111 -3.44 -3.95 -13.71
C LYS A 111 -4.97 -4.08 -13.84
N ASN A 112 -5.68 -4.22 -12.73
CA ASN A 112 -7.13 -4.48 -12.73
C ASN A 112 -7.91 -3.31 -12.14
N CYS A 113 -8.94 -2.83 -12.86
CA CYS A 113 -9.85 -1.82 -12.35
C CYS A 113 -10.85 -2.44 -11.36
N TRP A 114 -10.66 -2.20 -10.07
CA TRP A 114 -11.47 -2.72 -8.97
C TRP A 114 -11.94 -1.57 -8.07
N PRO A 115 -13.11 -1.65 -7.41
CA PRO A 115 -14.14 -2.69 -7.52
C PRO A 115 -15.12 -2.45 -8.70
N LEU A 116 -15.08 -1.29 -9.32
CA LEU A 116 -15.99 -0.87 -10.38
C LEU A 116 -15.26 -0.73 -11.71
N LYS A 117 -15.34 -1.77 -12.54
CA LYS A 117 -14.68 -1.80 -13.87
C LYS A 117 -15.07 -0.61 -14.76
N GLN A 118 -16.27 -0.06 -14.59
CA GLN A 118 -16.76 1.09 -15.37
C GLN A 118 -15.93 2.37 -15.16
N LEU A 119 -15.13 2.44 -14.07
CA LEU A 119 -14.28 3.59 -13.81
C LEU A 119 -13.03 3.64 -14.68
N ASP A 120 -12.70 2.57 -15.42
CA ASP A 120 -11.53 2.52 -16.30
C ASP A 120 -11.48 3.70 -17.29
N ILE A 121 -12.61 4.09 -17.85
CA ILE A 121 -12.70 5.19 -18.81
C ILE A 121 -12.35 6.58 -18.24
N PHE A 122 -12.31 6.73 -16.93
CA PHE A 122 -11.98 7.98 -16.25
C PHE A 122 -10.50 8.07 -15.83
N TYR A 123 -9.78 6.94 -15.84
CA TYR A 123 -8.36 6.94 -15.53
C TYR A 123 -7.55 7.64 -16.60
N PRO A 124 -6.49 8.39 -16.22
CA PRO A 124 -5.58 8.99 -17.19
C PRO A 124 -4.97 7.93 -18.12
N GLU A 125 -4.72 8.29 -19.36
CA GLU A 125 -3.91 7.46 -20.23
C GLU A 125 -2.47 7.37 -19.72
N THR A 126 -1.88 6.18 -19.83
CA THR A 126 -0.50 5.88 -19.46
C THR A 126 0.00 4.73 -20.34
N ASP A 127 1.31 4.71 -20.58
CA ASP A 127 1.97 3.60 -21.29
C ASP A 127 2.13 2.34 -20.41
N SER A 128 1.79 2.43 -19.12
CA SER A 128 1.89 1.31 -18.18
C SER A 128 0.58 0.53 -18.11
N GLU A 129 0.69 -0.80 -18.06
CA GLU A 129 -0.43 -1.69 -17.71
C GLU A 129 -0.84 -1.55 -16.23
N TYR A 130 0.07 -1.12 -15.34
CA TYR A 130 -0.24 -0.76 -13.96
C TYR A 130 -0.90 0.62 -13.92
N LYS A 131 -2.19 0.64 -14.26
CA LYS A 131 -2.93 1.87 -14.54
C LYS A 131 -3.88 2.26 -13.41
N PHE A 132 -4.33 1.29 -12.61
CA PHE A 132 -5.42 1.47 -11.66
C PHE A 132 -4.91 1.61 -10.22
N LEU A 133 -5.56 2.46 -9.43
CA LEU A 133 -5.23 2.64 -8.02
C LEU A 133 -5.44 1.35 -7.24
N ASN A 134 -4.46 0.98 -6.41
CA ASN A 134 -4.58 -0.08 -5.42
C ASN A 134 -4.42 0.50 -4.01
N SER A 135 -5.41 0.30 -3.14
CA SER A 135 -5.47 0.84 -1.77
C SER A 135 -4.58 0.11 -0.77
N GLY A 136 -4.08 -1.07 -1.13
CA GLY A 136 -3.26 -1.90 -0.24
C GLY A 136 -1.84 -1.38 -0.01
N GLY A 137 -1.47 -0.24 -0.60
CA GLY A 137 -0.21 0.44 -0.33
C GLY A 137 -0.20 1.89 -0.79
N PHE A 138 0.19 2.82 0.09
CA PHE A 138 0.45 4.21 -0.27
C PHE A 138 1.45 4.87 0.69
N ILE A 139 2.13 5.91 0.20
CA ILE A 139 3.14 6.64 0.96
C ILE A 139 2.97 8.15 0.76
N GLY A 140 3.12 8.91 1.83
CA GLY A 140 3.02 10.37 1.79
C GLY A 140 3.30 11.02 3.13
N ASN A 141 3.36 12.35 3.16
CA ASN A 141 3.42 13.09 4.40
C ASN A 141 2.16 12.81 5.25
N ALA A 142 2.31 12.65 6.57
CA ALA A 142 1.21 12.26 7.46
C ALA A 142 0.05 13.28 7.45
N GLU A 143 0.33 14.60 7.35
CA GLU A 143 -0.70 15.64 7.24
C GLU A 143 -1.49 15.48 5.92
N LYS A 144 -0.80 15.21 4.81
CA LYS A 144 -1.43 15.02 3.50
C LYS A 144 -2.31 13.77 3.46
N ILE A 145 -1.83 12.67 4.07
CA ILE A 145 -2.66 11.47 4.22
C ILE A 145 -3.88 11.76 5.09
N LEU A 146 -3.73 12.48 6.22
CA LEU A 146 -4.87 12.85 7.06
C LEU A 146 -5.90 13.69 6.30
N ASN A 147 -5.46 14.58 5.41
CA ASN A 147 -6.36 15.38 4.57
C ASN A 147 -7.17 14.53 3.59
N LEU A 148 -6.61 13.40 3.07
CA LEU A 148 -7.39 12.44 2.28
C LEU A 148 -8.50 11.75 3.10
N LEU A 149 -8.36 11.71 4.43
CA LEU A 149 -9.24 11.02 5.37
C LEU A 149 -10.21 11.98 6.07
N GLU A 150 -10.69 13.02 5.39
CA GLU A 150 -11.50 14.09 6.00
C GLU A 150 -12.72 13.59 6.77
N LYS A 151 -13.39 12.57 6.26
CA LYS A 151 -14.63 12.03 6.81
C LYS A 151 -14.48 10.59 7.26
N LYS A 152 -15.17 10.25 8.34
CA LYS A 152 -15.43 8.88 8.69
C LYS A 152 -16.43 8.29 7.69
N ILE A 153 -16.17 7.07 7.24
CA ILE A 153 -17.04 6.33 6.33
C ILE A 153 -17.63 5.11 7.06
N ASP A 154 -18.58 4.40 6.44
CA ASP A 154 -19.02 3.11 6.97
C ASP A 154 -17.84 2.12 6.93
N ASN A 155 -17.72 1.31 7.99
CA ASN A 155 -16.64 0.33 8.08
C ASN A 155 -16.67 -0.71 6.95
N SER A 156 -17.84 -1.00 6.39
CA SER A 156 -18.05 -1.96 5.31
C SER A 156 -17.93 -1.36 3.91
N GLU A 157 -17.78 -0.03 3.79
CA GLU A 157 -17.51 0.60 2.49
C GLU A 157 -16.18 0.11 1.91
N ASP A 158 -16.07 0.16 0.58
CA ASP A 158 -14.85 -0.23 -0.12
C ASP A 158 -13.78 0.87 -0.02
N ASP A 159 -12.63 0.52 0.56
CA ASP A 159 -11.52 1.45 0.75
C ASP A 159 -10.85 1.84 -0.58
N GLN A 160 -10.74 0.92 -1.54
CA GLN A 160 -10.16 1.22 -2.83
C GLN A 160 -11.05 2.16 -3.64
N LEU A 161 -12.37 1.93 -3.61
CA LEU A 161 -13.32 2.83 -4.26
C LEU A 161 -13.30 4.23 -3.64
N TYR A 162 -13.13 4.32 -2.31
CA TYR A 162 -13.00 5.60 -1.62
C TYR A 162 -11.83 6.42 -2.18
N TYR A 163 -10.61 5.86 -2.21
CA TYR A 163 -9.44 6.55 -2.73
C TYR A 163 -9.49 6.76 -4.25
N THR A 164 -10.07 5.81 -4.99
CA THR A 164 -10.29 5.95 -6.43
C THR A 164 -11.15 7.15 -6.77
N LYS A 165 -12.23 7.40 -6.01
CA LYS A 165 -13.08 8.58 -6.21
C LYS A 165 -12.30 9.88 -5.98
N ILE A 166 -11.50 9.94 -4.93
CA ILE A 166 -10.64 11.11 -4.67
C ILE A 166 -9.66 11.31 -5.84
N PHE A 167 -8.99 10.25 -6.29
CA PHE A 167 -8.04 10.32 -7.39
C PHE A 167 -8.68 10.79 -8.70
N LEU A 168 -9.83 10.25 -9.07
CA LEU A 168 -10.46 10.51 -10.37
C LEU A 168 -11.23 11.83 -10.41
N PHE A 169 -11.84 12.25 -9.30
CA PHE A 169 -12.82 13.33 -9.31
C PHE A 169 -12.41 14.54 -8.48
N ASP A 170 -11.83 14.35 -7.29
CA ASP A 170 -11.51 15.46 -6.40
C ASP A 170 -10.18 16.14 -6.77
N ASN A 171 -9.20 15.39 -7.26
CA ASN A 171 -7.94 15.96 -7.79
C ASN A 171 -8.11 16.97 -8.94
N LYS A 172 -9.27 16.97 -9.60
CA LYS A 172 -9.56 17.85 -10.75
C LYS A 172 -10.24 19.17 -10.36
N ILE A 173 -10.79 19.24 -9.14
CA ILE A 173 -11.66 20.37 -8.73
C ILE A 173 -10.88 21.45 -7.99
N ASP A 174 -9.84 21.10 -7.26
CA ASP A 174 -9.03 22.06 -6.52
C ASP A 174 -7.54 21.65 -6.55
N ASN A 175 -6.74 22.43 -7.26
CA ASN A 175 -5.30 22.21 -7.44
C ASN A 175 -4.46 22.23 -6.15
N SER A 176 -5.08 22.40 -4.98
CA SER A 176 -4.35 22.79 -3.77
C SER A 176 -4.36 21.79 -2.62
N ILE A 177 -5.27 20.80 -2.53
CA ILE A 177 -5.46 20.11 -1.25
C ILE A 177 -5.03 18.64 -1.24
N ASN A 178 -5.31 17.85 -2.28
CA ASN A 178 -5.12 16.40 -2.25
C ASN A 178 -4.44 15.88 -3.53
N LYS A 179 -3.12 15.93 -3.57
CA LYS A 179 -2.37 15.46 -4.73
C LYS A 179 -2.08 13.97 -4.62
N ILE A 180 -2.84 13.15 -5.35
CA ILE A 180 -2.58 11.71 -5.50
C ILE A 180 -1.83 11.45 -6.81
N LYS A 181 -0.81 10.58 -6.74
CA LYS A 181 -0.09 10.01 -7.88
C LYS A 181 -0.11 8.49 -7.76
N LEU A 182 -0.05 7.79 -8.89
CA LEU A 182 0.07 6.34 -8.91
C LEU A 182 1.49 5.92 -9.28
N ASP A 183 1.96 4.84 -8.65
CA ASP A 183 3.25 4.21 -8.91
C ASP A 183 3.20 3.32 -10.16
N TYR A 184 2.98 3.94 -11.31
CA TYR A 184 2.82 3.27 -12.62
C TYR A 184 4.01 2.39 -13.01
N LYS A 185 5.18 2.61 -12.42
CA LYS A 185 6.40 1.86 -12.71
C LYS A 185 6.74 0.81 -11.66
N CYS A 186 5.90 0.64 -10.65
CA CYS A 186 6.21 -0.27 -9.53
C CYS A 186 7.58 0.00 -8.90
N ASP A 187 7.96 1.27 -8.75
CA ASP A 187 9.22 1.64 -8.13
C ASP A 187 9.24 1.31 -6.63
N ILE A 188 8.10 1.46 -5.95
CA ILE A 188 7.92 1.18 -4.53
C ILE A 188 7.04 -0.05 -4.32
N PHE A 189 5.89 -0.13 -5.02
CA PHE A 189 4.85 -1.13 -4.79
C PHE A 189 4.73 -2.10 -5.96
N GLN A 190 4.85 -3.41 -5.72
CA GLN A 190 4.55 -4.45 -6.68
C GLN A 190 3.28 -5.18 -6.28
N THR A 191 2.23 -5.03 -7.05
CA THR A 191 1.00 -5.84 -6.98
C THR A 191 1.14 -7.10 -7.82
N LEU A 192 0.53 -8.21 -7.39
CA LEU A 192 0.66 -9.50 -8.08
C LEU A 192 -0.53 -9.88 -8.98
N ASN A 193 -1.68 -9.26 -8.79
CA ASN A 193 -2.86 -9.59 -9.59
C ASN A 193 -2.67 -9.24 -11.07
N GLY A 194 -2.55 -10.27 -11.91
CA GLY A 194 -2.25 -10.12 -13.34
C GLY A 194 -0.77 -9.83 -13.67
N ALA A 195 0.15 -10.00 -12.72
CA ALA A 195 1.56 -9.59 -12.87
C ALA A 195 2.59 -10.72 -12.64
N PHE A 196 2.18 -11.99 -12.67
CA PHE A 196 3.11 -13.11 -12.45
C PHE A 196 4.27 -13.17 -13.43
N ASP A 197 3.98 -12.93 -14.70
CA ASP A 197 4.97 -12.99 -15.78
C ASP A 197 5.88 -11.75 -15.80
N ASP A 198 5.52 -10.70 -15.05
CA ASP A 198 6.31 -9.47 -15.03
C ASP A 198 7.49 -9.56 -14.06
N ILE A 199 7.49 -10.50 -13.12
CA ILE A 199 8.45 -10.50 -12.02
C ILE A 199 9.42 -11.67 -12.06
N ASP A 200 10.68 -11.37 -11.67
CA ASP A 200 11.72 -12.36 -11.40
C ASP A 200 12.25 -12.19 -9.97
N ILE A 201 12.73 -13.29 -9.38
CA ILE A 201 13.40 -13.27 -8.08
C ILE A 201 14.91 -13.13 -8.31
N VAL A 202 15.49 -12.04 -7.83
CA VAL A 202 16.92 -11.77 -7.92
C VAL A 202 17.60 -12.05 -6.58
N ASN A 203 18.68 -12.83 -6.61
CA ASN A 203 19.48 -13.18 -5.44
C ASN A 203 18.66 -13.76 -4.26
N LYS A 204 17.53 -14.39 -4.54
CA LYS A 204 16.59 -15.00 -3.56
C LYS A 204 15.97 -14.03 -2.56
N LYS A 205 16.11 -12.72 -2.73
CA LYS A 205 15.67 -11.71 -1.75
C LYS A 205 15.02 -10.47 -2.33
N ARG A 206 15.17 -10.21 -3.62
CA ARG A 206 14.58 -9.04 -4.29
C ARG A 206 13.69 -9.48 -5.43
N ILE A 207 12.67 -8.70 -5.68
CA ILE A 207 11.84 -8.80 -6.88
C ILE A 207 12.35 -7.80 -7.91
N PHE A 208 12.50 -8.24 -9.15
CA PHE A 208 12.73 -7.40 -10.31
C PHE A 208 11.51 -7.44 -11.20
N ASN A 209 10.91 -6.30 -11.47
CA ASN A 209 9.83 -6.19 -12.45
C ASN A 209 10.45 -5.98 -13.83
N LYS A 210 10.34 -7.00 -14.70
CA LYS A 210 10.87 -6.99 -16.07
C LYS A 210 10.14 -6.01 -16.99
N TYR A 211 8.84 -5.85 -16.77
CA TYR A 211 8.01 -4.98 -17.57
C TYR A 211 8.35 -3.49 -17.36
N THR A 212 8.54 -3.10 -16.11
CA THR A 212 8.86 -1.71 -15.74
C THR A 212 10.36 -1.45 -15.61
N ASN A 213 11.18 -2.49 -15.58
CA ASN A 213 12.61 -2.46 -15.34
C ASN A 213 12.97 -1.84 -13.99
N THR A 214 12.28 -2.24 -12.92
CA THR A 214 12.42 -1.70 -11.57
C THR A 214 12.63 -2.78 -10.52
N PHE A 215 13.11 -2.37 -9.33
CA PHE A 215 13.20 -3.22 -8.13
C PHE A 215 12.24 -2.67 -7.06
N PRO A 216 11.02 -3.17 -6.94
CA PRO A 216 10.06 -2.71 -5.94
C PRO A 216 10.57 -2.87 -4.50
N CYS A 217 10.03 -2.04 -3.60
CA CYS A 217 10.33 -2.07 -2.18
C CYS A 217 9.39 -2.99 -1.39
N LEU A 218 8.14 -3.12 -1.85
CA LEU A 218 7.10 -3.96 -1.26
C LEU A 218 6.52 -4.89 -2.31
N LEU A 219 6.14 -6.08 -1.86
CA LEU A 219 5.40 -7.06 -2.66
C LEU A 219 4.03 -7.27 -2.03
N HIS A 220 2.96 -7.10 -2.83
CA HIS A 220 1.58 -7.25 -2.40
C HIS A 220 0.88 -8.37 -3.18
N GLY A 221 0.46 -9.40 -2.46
CA GLY A 221 -0.27 -10.56 -2.97
C GLY A 221 -1.76 -10.31 -3.17
N ASN A 222 -2.13 -9.12 -3.67
CA ASN A 222 -3.51 -8.74 -3.93
C ASN A 222 -4.17 -9.65 -4.97
N GLY A 223 -5.49 -9.87 -4.84
CA GLY A 223 -6.25 -10.64 -5.82
C GLY A 223 -6.82 -11.95 -5.30
N PRO A 224 -7.25 -12.87 -6.18
CA PRO A 224 -7.92 -14.11 -5.81
C PRO A 224 -6.99 -15.09 -5.10
N ARG A 225 -7.57 -16.21 -4.66
CA ARG A 225 -6.90 -17.22 -3.82
C ARG A 225 -5.61 -17.76 -4.43
N GLU A 226 -5.58 -18.00 -5.72
CA GLU A 226 -4.41 -18.55 -6.44
C GLU A 226 -3.21 -17.59 -6.33
N ILE A 227 -3.47 -16.29 -6.36
CA ILE A 227 -2.44 -15.24 -6.17
C ILE A 227 -1.90 -15.28 -4.74
N LYS A 228 -2.79 -15.39 -3.76
CA LYS A 228 -2.39 -15.48 -2.34
C LYS A 228 -1.55 -16.73 -2.06
N GLU A 229 -1.89 -17.87 -2.66
CA GLU A 229 -1.11 -19.10 -2.55
C GLU A 229 0.30 -18.96 -3.17
N TYR A 230 0.39 -18.31 -4.33
CA TYR A 230 1.68 -18.00 -4.95
C TYR A 230 2.49 -17.02 -4.09
N PHE A 231 1.89 -15.93 -3.65
CA PHE A 231 2.51 -14.95 -2.76
C PHE A 231 3.02 -15.60 -1.48
N ASN A 232 2.25 -16.50 -0.85
CA ASN A 232 2.66 -17.20 0.36
C ASN A 232 3.95 -18.00 0.14
N LYS A 233 4.03 -18.78 -0.93
CA LYS A 233 5.23 -19.56 -1.27
C LYS A 233 6.44 -18.67 -1.55
N LEU A 234 6.23 -17.61 -2.32
CA LEU A 234 7.26 -16.66 -2.72
C LEU A 234 7.82 -15.91 -1.51
N SER A 235 6.94 -15.32 -0.71
CA SER A 235 7.30 -14.52 0.46
C SER A 235 8.00 -15.34 1.55
N GLU A 236 7.55 -16.57 1.82
CA GLU A 236 8.23 -17.50 2.73
C GLU A 236 9.65 -17.83 2.25
N SER A 237 9.83 -18.05 0.94
CA SER A 237 11.15 -18.30 0.36
C SER A 237 12.11 -17.12 0.57
N ILE A 238 11.62 -15.89 0.37
CA ILE A 238 12.40 -14.67 0.56
C ILE A 238 12.77 -14.48 2.04
N ILE A 239 11.81 -14.55 2.94
CA ILE A 239 12.02 -14.37 4.39
C ILE A 239 12.98 -15.41 4.95
N LYS A 240 12.83 -16.68 4.56
CA LYS A 240 13.71 -17.77 4.98
C LYS A 240 15.17 -17.55 4.54
N TYR A 241 15.38 -16.87 3.43
CA TYR A 241 16.73 -16.52 3.00
C TYR A 241 17.41 -15.55 3.98
N TYR A 242 16.69 -14.52 4.42
CA TYR A 242 17.24 -13.55 5.39
C TYR A 242 17.48 -14.14 6.78
N SER A 243 16.69 -15.13 7.20
CA SER A 243 16.83 -15.78 8.52
C SER A 243 18.07 -16.69 8.64
N LYS A 244 18.87 -16.83 7.58
CA LYS A 244 20.10 -17.64 7.56
C LYS A 244 21.37 -16.82 7.85
N PHE A 245 21.26 -15.54 7.99
CA PHE A 245 22.32 -14.59 8.25
C PHE A 245 22.02 -13.74 9.49
#